data_9f2877a040ad36e6807fc80f3c7401e6
#
_entry.id   9f2877a040ad36e6807fc80f3c7401e6
#
_cell.length_a   1.000
_cell.length_b   1.000
_cell.length_c   1.000
_cell.angle_alpha   90.00
_cell.angle_beta   90.00
_cell.angle_gamma   90.00
#
_symmetry.space_group_name_H-M   'P 1'
#
loop_
_entity.id
_entity.type
_entity.pdbx_description
1 polymer ?
#
loop_
_entity_poly.entity_id
_entity_poly.type
_entity_poly.pdbx_seq_one_letter_code
_entity_poly.pdbx_strand_id
1 'polypeptide(L)'
;MKMIFLVDGDNNINDGLSGIDMLSQDDTVLIFHQKGAALTKIKTKTGKSKAEIKFIESAKSGKNSIDFQIIAELGVLIGKQEVEFAYIISHDKGYDVPIASLKKRYSKAFKEIDLRESIEKCLKLPFVLKASTKNELSSAFIKEYGNAHGNLIYNHIKSIFTKPSDTKNVEEDN
;
A
#
# COMPACT_ATOMS: atom_id res chain seq x y z
N MET A 1 9.07 1.92 -7.84
CA MET A 1 7.72 2.49 -8.09
C MET A 1 7.38 3.32 -6.86
N LYS A 2 7.23 4.60 -7.02
CA LYS A 2 6.95 5.53 -5.91
C LYS A 2 5.44 5.61 -5.68
N MET A 3 5.01 5.35 -4.45
CA MET A 3 3.61 5.50 -4.02
C MET A 3 3.50 6.60 -2.96
N ILE A 4 2.41 7.33 -2.98
CA ILE A 4 2.09 8.35 -1.98
C ILE A 4 0.77 7.97 -1.30
N PHE A 5 0.79 7.94 0.03
CA PHE A 5 -0.37 7.62 0.86
C PHE A 5 -0.78 8.85 1.65
N LEU A 6 -2.01 9.32 1.45
CA LEU A 6 -2.61 10.42 2.20
C LEU A 6 -3.56 9.80 3.24
N VAL A 7 -3.12 9.73 4.49
CA VAL A 7 -3.82 9.02 5.56
C VAL A 7 -4.70 9.98 6.34
N ASP A 8 -5.97 9.68 6.40
CA ASP A 8 -6.96 10.37 7.22
C ASP A 8 -6.81 9.96 8.69
N GLY A 9 -6.24 10.85 9.49
CA GLY A 9 -5.95 10.58 10.90
C GLY A 9 -7.17 10.59 11.81
N ASP A 10 -8.29 11.14 11.36
CA ASP A 10 -9.54 11.16 12.11
C ASP A 10 -10.40 9.90 11.86
N ASN A 11 -10.01 9.07 10.87
CA ASN A 11 -10.79 7.93 10.41
C ASN A 11 -10.03 6.62 10.53
N ASN A 12 -10.20 5.92 11.66
CA ASN A 12 -9.65 4.58 11.94
C ASN A 12 -8.17 4.40 11.56
N ILE A 13 -7.32 5.36 11.93
CA ILE A 13 -5.91 5.43 11.54
C ILE A 13 -5.11 4.15 11.85
N ASN A 14 -5.48 3.39 12.90
CA ASN A 14 -4.77 2.17 13.27
C ASN A 14 -4.90 1.09 12.19
N ASP A 15 -6.09 0.91 11.65
CA ASP A 15 -6.34 -0.04 10.55
C ASP A 15 -5.78 0.51 9.24
N GLY A 16 -5.95 1.81 8.99
CA GLY A 16 -5.41 2.50 7.83
C GLY A 16 -3.91 2.28 7.64
N LEU A 17 -3.15 2.26 8.74
CA LEU A 17 -1.70 2.04 8.73
C LEU A 17 -1.29 0.55 8.67
N SER A 18 -2.22 -0.40 8.49
CA SER A 18 -1.85 -1.81 8.25
C SER A 18 -1.03 -1.93 6.97
N GLY A 19 0.11 -2.62 7.03
CA GLY A 19 1.04 -2.79 5.91
C GLY A 19 2.08 -1.66 5.76
N ILE A 20 2.15 -0.71 6.70
CA ILE A 20 3.11 0.40 6.64
C ILE A 20 4.58 -0.06 6.73
N ASP A 21 4.84 -1.17 7.39
CA ASP A 21 6.15 -1.82 7.52
C ASP A 21 6.62 -2.49 6.22
N MET A 22 5.72 -2.64 5.25
CA MET A 22 6.01 -3.24 3.94
C MET A 22 6.41 -2.19 2.90
N LEU A 23 6.33 -0.91 3.24
CA LEU A 23 6.70 0.19 2.35
C LEU A 23 8.21 0.30 2.16
N SER A 24 8.60 0.77 0.98
CA SER A 24 9.99 1.03 0.60
C SER A 24 10.43 2.45 0.96
N GLN A 25 11.73 2.71 0.84
CA GLN A 25 12.29 4.06 1.01
C GLN A 25 11.84 5.05 -0.07
N ASP A 26 11.30 4.56 -1.18
CA ASP A 26 10.79 5.42 -2.27
C ASP A 26 9.38 5.92 -1.99
N ASP A 27 8.67 5.29 -1.04
CA ASP A 27 7.28 5.61 -0.73
C ASP A 27 7.18 6.75 0.28
N THR A 28 6.07 7.49 0.22
CA THR A 28 5.80 8.61 1.13
C THR A 28 4.43 8.45 1.78
N VAL A 29 4.35 8.66 3.10
CA VAL A 29 3.09 8.63 3.86
C VAL A 29 2.87 9.99 4.51
N LEU A 30 1.79 10.65 4.12
CA LEU A 30 1.33 11.92 4.67
C LEU A 30 0.18 11.64 5.63
N ILE A 31 0.39 11.81 6.92
CA ILE A 31 -0.62 11.55 7.96
C ILE A 31 -1.22 12.88 8.40
N PHE A 32 -2.46 13.12 8.01
CA PHE A 32 -3.20 14.31 8.39
C PHE A 32 -3.88 14.11 9.74
N HIS A 33 -3.78 15.07 10.63
CA HIS A 33 -4.35 14.95 11.97
C HIS A 33 -4.81 16.30 12.52
N GLN A 34 -5.78 16.25 13.43
CA GLN A 34 -6.23 17.45 14.15
C GLN A 34 -5.14 17.96 15.10
N LYS A 35 -5.21 19.25 15.39
CA LYS A 35 -4.39 19.88 16.42
C LYS A 35 -4.59 19.18 17.78
N GLY A 36 -3.49 18.84 18.43
CA GLY A 36 -3.52 18.16 19.73
C GLY A 36 -3.84 16.67 19.70
N ALA A 37 -3.88 16.03 18.52
CA ALA A 37 -4.07 14.59 18.41
C ALA A 37 -2.97 13.80 19.13
N ALA A 38 -3.35 12.70 19.79
CA ALA A 38 -2.42 11.83 20.53
C ALA A 38 -1.62 10.94 19.56
N LEU A 39 -0.49 11.40 19.07
CA LEU A 39 0.30 10.75 18.01
C LEU A 39 1.27 9.67 18.50
N THR A 40 1.45 9.45 19.81
CA THR A 40 2.49 8.56 20.36
C THR A 40 2.41 7.14 19.78
N LYS A 41 1.22 6.53 19.80
CA LYS A 41 1.00 5.19 19.26
C LYS A 41 1.22 5.14 17.75
N ILE A 42 0.81 6.19 17.04
CA ILE A 42 0.97 6.31 15.58
C ILE A 42 2.45 6.40 15.24
N LYS A 43 3.21 7.25 15.93
CA LYS A 43 4.68 7.39 15.75
C LYS A 43 5.41 6.09 16.02
N THR A 44 5.01 5.31 17.05
CA THR A 44 5.58 3.99 17.32
C THR A 44 5.32 3.00 16.16
N LYS A 45 4.11 3.02 15.59
CA LYS A 45 3.74 2.16 14.46
C LYS A 45 4.48 2.56 13.18
N THR A 46 4.53 3.86 12.89
CA THR A 46 5.20 4.40 11.70
C THR A 46 6.71 4.26 11.74
N GLY A 47 7.32 4.23 12.95
CA GLY A 47 8.77 4.04 13.13
C GLY A 47 9.31 2.70 12.64
N LYS A 48 8.43 1.75 12.27
CA LYS A 48 8.82 0.47 11.65
C LYS A 48 8.91 0.55 10.12
N SER A 49 8.43 1.62 9.53
CA SER A 49 8.44 1.82 8.07
C SER A 49 9.79 2.31 7.57
N LYS A 50 10.13 1.93 6.33
CA LYS A 50 11.25 2.51 5.58
C LYS A 50 10.83 3.74 4.77
N ALA A 51 9.52 3.97 4.60
CA ALA A 51 8.98 5.08 3.84
C ALA A 51 9.24 6.44 4.54
N GLU A 52 9.24 7.50 3.76
CA GLU A 52 9.22 8.85 4.30
C GLU A 52 7.87 9.14 4.97
N ILE A 53 7.87 9.44 6.28
CA ILE A 53 6.65 9.71 7.04
C ILE A 53 6.57 11.20 7.39
N LYS A 54 5.48 11.85 6.99
CA LYS A 54 5.19 13.25 7.34
C LYS A 54 3.89 13.34 8.12
N PHE A 55 3.93 14.03 9.25
CA PHE A 55 2.75 14.37 10.04
C PHE A 55 2.31 15.78 9.68
N ILE A 56 1.07 15.93 9.24
CA ILE A 56 0.50 17.21 8.78
C ILE A 56 -0.63 17.59 9.73
N GLU A 57 -0.35 18.56 10.59
CA GLU A 57 -1.34 19.09 11.51
C GLU A 57 -2.32 19.99 10.77
N SER A 58 -3.60 19.85 11.06
CA SER A 58 -4.66 20.71 10.50
C SER A 58 -4.46 22.16 10.98
N ALA A 59 -4.44 23.08 10.04
CA ALA A 59 -4.27 24.51 10.33
C ALA A 59 -5.41 25.07 11.21
N LYS A 60 -6.62 24.50 11.07
CA LYS A 60 -7.79 24.86 11.87
C LYS A 60 -8.68 23.65 12.04
N SER A 61 -9.10 23.38 13.27
CA SER A 61 -10.07 22.33 13.56
C SER A 61 -11.47 22.71 13.05
N GLY A 62 -12.17 21.75 12.52
CA GLY A 62 -13.54 21.93 12.02
C GLY A 62 -14.04 20.67 11.32
N LYS A 63 -15.34 20.64 11.06
CA LYS A 63 -15.95 19.51 10.31
C LYS A 63 -15.29 19.43 8.94
N ASN A 64 -14.89 18.23 8.54
CA ASN A 64 -14.26 17.91 7.25
C ASN A 64 -12.93 18.69 7.00
N SER A 65 -12.29 19.25 8.02
CA SER A 65 -11.05 20.02 7.84
C SER A 65 -9.91 19.16 7.31
N ILE A 66 -9.82 17.91 7.75
CA ILE A 66 -8.84 16.93 7.27
C ILE A 66 -9.15 16.54 5.82
N ASP A 67 -10.42 16.27 5.51
CA ASP A 67 -10.85 15.85 4.17
C ASP A 67 -10.49 16.88 3.10
N PHE A 68 -10.77 18.16 3.38
CA PHE A 68 -10.41 19.24 2.46
C PHE A 68 -8.90 19.38 2.29
N GLN A 69 -8.12 19.21 3.36
CA GLN A 69 -6.66 19.27 3.26
C GLN A 69 -6.09 18.11 2.47
N ILE A 70 -6.58 16.90 2.68
CA ILE A 70 -6.18 15.71 1.91
C ILE A 70 -6.46 15.92 0.42
N ILE A 71 -7.65 16.38 0.05
CA ILE A 71 -8.00 16.63 -1.35
C ILE A 71 -7.21 17.77 -1.96
N ALA A 72 -6.96 18.86 -1.20
CA ALA A 72 -6.12 19.96 -1.65
C ALA A 72 -4.67 19.49 -1.91
N GLU A 73 -4.08 18.73 -0.98
CA GLU A 73 -2.73 18.18 -1.14
C GLU A 73 -2.64 17.24 -2.33
N LEU A 74 -3.61 16.33 -2.50
CA LEU A 74 -3.66 15.45 -3.67
C LEU A 74 -3.73 16.27 -4.97
N GLY A 75 -4.51 17.33 -5.01
CA GLY A 75 -4.58 18.24 -6.16
C GLY A 75 -3.25 18.93 -6.45
N VAL A 76 -2.53 19.38 -5.42
CA VAL A 76 -1.19 19.98 -5.56
C VAL A 76 -0.19 18.98 -6.10
N LEU A 77 -0.16 17.76 -5.57
CA LEU A 77 0.72 16.68 -6.02
C LEU A 77 0.50 16.34 -7.50
N ILE A 78 -0.76 16.25 -7.92
CA ILE A 78 -1.14 16.03 -9.33
C ILE A 78 -0.69 17.20 -10.20
N GLY A 79 -0.94 18.44 -9.77
CA GLY A 79 -0.57 19.64 -10.51
C GLY A 79 0.94 19.81 -10.70
N LYS A 80 1.74 19.36 -9.73
CA LYS A 80 3.20 19.34 -9.83
C LYS A 80 3.77 18.14 -10.59
N GLN A 81 2.93 17.20 -10.99
CA GLN A 81 3.33 15.93 -11.62
C GLN A 81 4.28 15.09 -10.73
N GLU A 82 4.14 15.20 -9.42
CA GLU A 82 4.97 14.51 -8.42
C GLU A 82 4.43 13.12 -8.07
N VAL A 83 3.28 12.72 -8.65
CA VAL A 83 2.57 11.50 -8.29
C VAL A 83 2.33 10.59 -9.49
N GLU A 84 2.76 9.34 -9.37
CA GLU A 84 2.32 8.26 -10.29
C GLU A 84 1.19 7.44 -9.67
N PHE A 85 1.32 7.09 -8.40
CA PHE A 85 0.36 6.32 -7.63
C PHE A 85 0.08 7.04 -6.32
N ALA A 86 -1.17 7.41 -6.06
CA ALA A 86 -1.59 8.03 -4.81
C ALA A 86 -2.86 7.37 -4.27
N TYR A 87 -2.87 7.13 -2.97
CA TYR A 87 -3.99 6.51 -2.30
C TYR A 87 -4.42 7.36 -1.11
N ILE A 88 -5.72 7.67 -1.03
CA ILE A 88 -6.31 8.18 0.20
C ILE A 88 -6.63 6.97 1.06
N ILE A 89 -6.16 6.97 2.30
CA ILE A 89 -6.40 5.92 3.27
C ILE A 89 -7.46 6.38 4.25
N SER A 90 -8.69 5.94 4.05
CA SER A 90 -9.86 6.26 4.89
C SER A 90 -10.99 5.27 4.63
N HIS A 91 -11.92 5.14 5.58
CA HIS A 91 -13.20 4.44 5.40
C HIS A 91 -14.31 5.39 4.91
N ASP A 92 -14.05 6.70 4.87
CA ASP A 92 -15.05 7.68 4.43
C ASP A 92 -15.23 7.67 2.91
N LYS A 93 -16.42 7.26 2.48
CA LYS A 93 -16.81 7.26 1.06
C LYS A 93 -17.00 8.67 0.46
N GLY A 94 -16.98 9.72 1.28
CA GLY A 94 -16.99 11.10 0.82
C GLY A 94 -15.86 11.43 -0.14
N TYR A 95 -14.74 10.72 -0.05
CA TYR A 95 -13.59 10.86 -0.96
C TYR A 95 -13.84 10.33 -2.39
N ASP A 96 -14.82 9.46 -2.60
CA ASP A 96 -15.10 8.89 -3.94
C ASP A 96 -15.44 9.98 -4.98
N VAL A 97 -16.20 11.00 -4.58
CA VAL A 97 -16.62 12.07 -5.49
C VAL A 97 -15.44 12.93 -5.99
N PRO A 98 -14.59 13.51 -5.12
CA PRO A 98 -13.43 14.27 -5.58
C PRO A 98 -12.42 13.40 -6.34
N ILE A 99 -12.20 12.16 -5.94
CA ILE A 99 -11.31 11.21 -6.66
C ILE A 99 -11.84 10.98 -8.08
N ALA A 100 -13.13 10.70 -8.25
CA ALA A 100 -13.74 10.52 -9.57
C ALA A 100 -13.59 11.77 -10.44
N SER A 101 -13.74 12.97 -9.86
CA SER A 101 -13.54 14.23 -10.55
C SER A 101 -12.09 14.41 -11.03
N LEU A 102 -11.10 14.09 -10.18
CA LEU A 102 -9.68 14.14 -10.53
C LEU A 102 -9.32 13.13 -11.62
N LYS A 103 -9.80 11.89 -11.52
CA LYS A 103 -9.64 10.86 -12.55
C LYS A 103 -10.18 11.32 -13.90
N LYS A 104 -11.36 11.91 -13.92
CA LYS A 104 -11.99 12.39 -15.16
C LYS A 104 -11.20 13.53 -15.82
N ARG A 105 -10.67 14.48 -15.01
CA ARG A 105 -10.03 15.69 -15.53
C ARG A 105 -8.55 15.53 -15.84
N TYR A 106 -7.83 14.73 -15.04
CA TYR A 106 -6.38 14.69 -15.00
C TYR A 106 -5.81 13.28 -15.22
N SER A 107 -6.52 12.41 -15.93
CA SER A 107 -6.13 11.00 -16.14
C SER A 107 -4.72 10.80 -16.73
N LYS A 108 -4.15 11.81 -17.37
CA LYS A 108 -2.79 11.76 -17.94
C LYS A 108 -1.69 12.14 -16.94
N ALA A 109 -2.05 12.72 -15.79
CA ALA A 109 -1.10 13.24 -14.82
C ALA A 109 -0.68 12.19 -13.76
N PHE A 110 -1.29 11.03 -13.75
CA PHE A 110 -1.00 9.93 -12.83
C PHE A 110 -1.37 8.58 -13.46
N LYS A 111 -0.85 7.50 -12.89
CA LYS A 111 -1.22 6.13 -13.29
C LYS A 111 -2.44 5.62 -12.51
N GLU A 112 -2.45 5.85 -11.19
CA GLU A 112 -3.56 5.44 -10.33
C GLU A 112 -3.71 6.41 -9.15
N ILE A 113 -4.94 6.84 -8.89
CA ILE A 113 -5.36 7.45 -7.62
C ILE A 113 -6.62 6.74 -7.15
N ASP A 114 -6.71 6.43 -5.85
CA ASP A 114 -7.88 5.71 -5.36
C ASP A 114 -8.09 5.88 -3.84
N LEU A 115 -9.29 5.52 -3.36
CA LEU A 115 -9.61 5.38 -1.95
C LEU A 115 -9.37 3.93 -1.53
N ARG A 116 -8.68 3.73 -0.41
CA ARG A 116 -8.45 2.41 0.20
C ARG A 116 -8.63 2.48 1.71
N GLU A 117 -9.04 1.38 2.31
CA GLU A 117 -9.25 1.28 3.75
C GLU A 117 -7.93 1.16 4.53
N SER A 118 -6.85 0.66 3.89
CA SER A 118 -5.52 0.52 4.49
C SER A 118 -4.42 0.52 3.44
N ILE A 119 -3.19 0.82 3.88
CA ILE A 119 -1.98 0.73 3.05
C ILE A 119 -1.80 -0.69 2.50
N GLU A 120 -2.05 -1.72 3.31
CA GLU A 120 -1.96 -3.12 2.89
C GLU A 120 -2.83 -3.43 1.66
N LYS A 121 -4.02 -2.82 1.58
CA LYS A 121 -4.93 -2.99 0.44
C LYS A 121 -4.47 -2.27 -0.83
N CYS A 122 -3.64 -1.23 -0.69
CA CYS A 122 -3.03 -0.54 -1.83
C CYS A 122 -1.92 -1.35 -2.47
N LEU A 123 -1.14 -2.04 -1.63
CA LEU A 123 0.05 -2.73 -2.08
C LEU A 123 -0.27 -3.88 -3.05
N LYS A 124 -1.57 -4.20 -3.25
CA LYS A 124 -2.00 -5.36 -4.04
C LYS A 124 -1.07 -6.53 -3.78
N LEU A 125 -0.66 -6.66 -2.50
CA LEU A 125 0.17 -7.77 -2.12
C LEU A 125 -0.70 -8.99 -2.30
N PRO A 126 -0.51 -9.69 -3.41
CA PRO A 126 -1.25 -10.89 -3.65
C PRO A 126 -1.05 -11.76 -2.41
N PHE A 127 -2.05 -12.52 -2.04
CA PHE A 127 -1.94 -13.54 -0.99
C PHE A 127 -0.65 -14.35 -1.12
N VAL A 128 -0.11 -14.39 -2.33
CA VAL A 128 1.18 -14.96 -2.72
C VAL A 128 2.35 -14.43 -1.87
N LEU A 129 2.43 -13.14 -1.58
CA LEU A 129 3.53 -12.57 -0.78
C LEU A 129 3.39 -12.80 0.73
N LYS A 130 2.21 -13.24 1.18
CA LYS A 130 1.96 -13.66 2.56
C LYS A 130 2.25 -15.14 2.79
N ALA A 131 2.43 -15.90 1.70
CA ALA A 131 2.65 -17.34 1.75
C ALA A 131 4.08 -17.66 2.23
N SER A 132 4.18 -18.42 3.30
CA SER A 132 5.44 -18.89 3.89
C SER A 132 5.77 -20.34 3.51
N THR A 133 4.80 -21.07 2.94
CA THR A 133 4.92 -22.46 2.54
C THR A 133 4.47 -22.67 1.10
N LYS A 134 4.89 -23.78 0.47
CA LYS A 134 4.44 -24.14 -0.89
C LYS A 134 2.92 -24.30 -0.99
N ASN A 135 2.30 -24.86 0.03
CA ASN A 135 0.86 -25.07 0.05
C ASN A 135 0.09 -23.74 0.17
N GLU A 136 0.58 -22.84 1.02
CA GLU A 136 0.04 -21.48 1.13
C GLU A 136 0.22 -20.70 -0.16
N LEU A 137 1.37 -20.85 -0.82
CA LEU A 137 1.65 -20.20 -2.10
C LEU A 137 0.70 -20.69 -3.20
N SER A 138 0.48 -22.01 -3.29
CA SER A 138 -0.48 -22.59 -4.24
C SER A 138 -1.90 -22.08 -3.99
N SER A 139 -2.34 -22.10 -2.72
CA SER A 139 -3.65 -21.61 -2.32
C SER A 139 -3.80 -20.10 -2.57
N ALA A 140 -2.73 -19.33 -2.37
CA ALA A 140 -2.71 -17.91 -2.63
C ALA A 140 -2.87 -17.58 -4.11
N PHE A 141 -2.18 -18.29 -5.00
CA PHE A 141 -2.37 -18.14 -6.46
C PHE A 141 -3.78 -18.47 -6.90
N ILE A 142 -4.36 -19.55 -6.37
CA ILE A 142 -5.74 -19.91 -6.67
C ILE A 142 -6.72 -18.84 -6.23
N LYS A 143 -6.50 -18.27 -5.03
CA LYS A 143 -7.35 -17.23 -4.47
C LYS A 143 -7.26 -15.92 -5.25
N GLU A 144 -6.07 -15.57 -5.73
CA GLU A 144 -5.81 -14.32 -6.45
C GLU A 144 -6.29 -14.38 -7.90
N TYR A 145 -6.00 -15.49 -8.60
CA TYR A 145 -6.18 -15.62 -10.05
C TYR A 145 -7.23 -16.66 -10.47
N GLY A 146 -7.91 -17.28 -9.51
CA GLY A 146 -8.86 -18.38 -9.76
C GLY A 146 -8.16 -19.71 -10.04
N ASN A 147 -8.93 -20.83 -9.98
CA ASN A 147 -8.39 -22.18 -10.04
C ASN A 147 -7.51 -22.46 -11.28
N ALA A 148 -7.99 -22.07 -12.46
CA ALA A 148 -7.28 -22.37 -13.71
C ALA A 148 -5.94 -21.64 -13.80
N HIS A 149 -5.97 -20.32 -13.68
CA HIS A 149 -4.77 -19.49 -13.81
C HIS A 149 -3.83 -19.63 -12.60
N GLY A 150 -4.37 -19.72 -11.38
CA GLY A 150 -3.58 -19.89 -10.16
C GLY A 150 -2.76 -21.18 -10.18
N ASN A 151 -3.35 -22.32 -10.60
CA ASN A 151 -2.63 -23.57 -10.74
C ASN A 151 -1.57 -23.51 -11.85
N LEU A 152 -1.88 -22.85 -12.97
CA LEU A 152 -0.93 -22.69 -14.08
C LEU A 152 0.31 -21.91 -13.61
N ILE A 153 0.12 -20.76 -12.97
CA ILE A 153 1.20 -19.91 -12.45
C ILE A 153 2.03 -20.70 -11.43
N TYR A 154 1.37 -21.35 -10.46
CA TYR A 154 2.07 -22.12 -9.44
C TYR A 154 2.92 -23.24 -10.03
N ASN A 155 2.38 -24.00 -10.97
CA ASN A 155 3.11 -25.09 -11.64
C ASN A 155 4.33 -24.58 -12.41
N HIS A 156 4.25 -23.38 -12.98
CA HIS A 156 5.37 -22.78 -13.70
C HIS A 156 6.52 -22.36 -12.78
N ILE A 157 6.21 -21.83 -11.60
CA ILE A 157 7.24 -21.29 -10.69
C ILE A 157 7.64 -22.21 -9.54
N LYS A 158 6.91 -23.33 -9.31
CA LYS A 158 7.16 -24.22 -8.15
C LYS A 158 8.58 -24.80 -8.10
N SER A 159 9.24 -24.95 -9.26
CA SER A 159 10.63 -25.43 -9.34
C SER A 159 11.64 -24.46 -8.72
N ILE A 160 11.33 -23.14 -8.71
CA ILE A 160 12.18 -22.11 -8.10
C ILE A 160 12.27 -22.30 -6.58
N PHE A 161 11.25 -22.91 -5.97
CA PHE A 161 11.16 -23.16 -4.53
C PHE A 161 11.58 -24.58 -4.11
N THR A 162 12.06 -25.41 -5.04
CA THR A 162 12.74 -26.65 -4.69
C THR A 162 14.19 -26.32 -4.40
N LYS A 163 14.69 -26.70 -3.19
CA LYS A 163 16.11 -26.63 -2.90
C LYS A 163 16.88 -27.39 -3.99
N PRO A 164 18.03 -26.89 -4.46
CA PRO A 164 18.92 -27.72 -5.25
C PRO A 164 19.16 -29.02 -4.46
N SER A 165 18.88 -30.16 -5.05
CA SER A 165 19.28 -31.45 -4.48
C SER A 165 20.80 -31.40 -4.35
N ASP A 166 21.31 -31.75 -3.18
CA ASP A 166 22.73 -31.99 -2.95
C ASP A 166 23.27 -32.80 -4.12
N THR A 167 24.20 -32.24 -4.84
CA THR A 167 25.00 -32.96 -5.82
C THR A 167 25.74 -34.06 -5.04
N LYS A 168 25.35 -35.30 -5.24
CA LYS A 168 26.05 -36.45 -4.78
C LYS A 168 27.49 -36.33 -5.28
N ASN A 169 28.43 -36.26 -4.34
CA ASN A 169 29.85 -36.51 -4.61
C ASN A 169 29.96 -37.82 -5.36
N VAL A 170 30.39 -37.76 -6.58
CA VAL A 170 30.95 -38.91 -7.28
C VAL A 170 32.33 -39.07 -6.70
N GLU A 171 32.48 -39.99 -5.75
CA GLU A 171 33.79 -40.52 -5.38
C GLU A 171 34.33 -41.25 -6.59
N GLU A 172 35.42 -40.73 -7.15
CA GLU A 172 36.28 -41.46 -8.07
C GLU A 172 37.06 -42.48 -7.26
N ASP A 173 36.70 -43.75 -7.36
CA ASP A 173 37.57 -44.86 -6.97
C ASP A 173 38.57 -45.10 -8.09
N ASN A 174 39.84 -44.91 -7.74
CA ASN A 174 41.03 -45.45 -8.43
C ASN A 174 41.32 -46.84 -7.93
#